data_24555b3f2fb556ee8641f0036d75cf57
#
_entry.id   24555b3f2fb556ee8641f0036d75cf57
#
_cell.length_a   1.000
_cell.length_b   1.000
_cell.length_c   1.000
_cell.angle_alpha   90.00
_cell.angle_beta   90.00
_cell.angle_gamma   90.00
#
_symmetry.space_group_name_H-M   'P 1'
#
loop_
_entity.id
_entity.type
_entity.pdbx_description
1 polymer ?
#
loop_
_entity_poly.entity_id
_entity_poly.type
_entity_poly.pdbx_seq_one_letter_code
_entity_poly.pdbx_strand_id
1 'polypeptide(L)'
;DIYVEIYPDVDGKPSGQRLTTLPTTPITGGIFSDGRKDIRGIYTASLAIDTTASIVHDVWFSGDNQYFTGTLNVKDLKGLNYSDSDDNYVTSIKNLRPTYKFNDKPRIRLFTRKKNWCPTVYTVASKKAEVEIIEDAFYKVTRISDNLEVIPYMTGAMRNFATRLSYDASGSYFDLDMSLLEPDYAYELRFSFYINGEYQEQKQKFKFRVEEDRQNRIGEDMVGEPT
;
A
#
# COMPACT_ATOMS: atom_id res chain seq x y z
N ASP A 1 4.18 -34.78 -22.19
CA ASP A 1 4.13 -33.32 -21.94
C ASP A 1 2.67 -32.91 -21.85
N ILE A 2 2.34 -31.98 -20.96
CA ILE A 2 1.01 -31.42 -20.77
C ILE A 2 0.99 -30.01 -21.34
N TYR A 3 -0.03 -29.70 -22.11
CA TYR A 3 -0.20 -28.42 -22.75
C TYR A 3 -1.54 -27.78 -22.31
N VAL A 4 -1.61 -26.47 -22.29
CA VAL A 4 -2.84 -25.73 -22.07
C VAL A 4 -3.11 -24.77 -23.22
N GLU A 5 -4.34 -24.69 -23.62
CA GLU A 5 -4.85 -23.73 -24.61
C GLU A 5 -6.05 -23.01 -24.07
N ILE A 6 -6.21 -21.72 -24.45
CA ILE A 6 -7.29 -20.88 -23.98
C ILE A 6 -8.28 -20.59 -25.12
N TYR A 7 -9.54 -20.84 -24.86
CA TYR A 7 -10.63 -20.66 -25.79
C TYR A 7 -11.67 -19.65 -25.28
N PRO A 8 -12.31 -18.90 -26.18
CA PRO A 8 -13.44 -18.07 -25.80
C PRO A 8 -14.63 -18.93 -25.37
N ASP A 9 -15.49 -18.31 -24.52
CA ASP A 9 -16.75 -18.93 -24.13
C ASP A 9 -17.81 -18.70 -25.20
N VAL A 10 -18.45 -19.79 -25.63
CA VAL A 10 -19.67 -19.76 -26.45
C VAL A 10 -20.68 -20.70 -25.81
N ASP A 11 -21.77 -20.16 -25.30
CA ASP A 11 -22.83 -20.93 -24.65
C ASP A 11 -22.34 -21.84 -23.51
N GLY A 12 -21.39 -21.37 -22.72
CA GLY A 12 -20.84 -22.10 -21.59
C GLY A 12 -19.84 -23.19 -21.95
N LYS A 13 -19.31 -23.18 -23.19
CA LYS A 13 -18.35 -24.17 -23.70
C LYS A 13 -17.17 -23.52 -24.41
N PRO A 14 -15.98 -24.13 -24.36
CA PRO A 14 -14.86 -23.69 -25.18
C PRO A 14 -15.20 -23.90 -26.65
N SER A 15 -15.17 -22.83 -27.43
CA SER A 15 -15.51 -22.91 -28.86
C SER A 15 -14.76 -21.84 -29.65
N GLY A 16 -14.67 -22.08 -30.97
CA GLY A 16 -14.04 -21.15 -31.87
C GLY A 16 -12.51 -21.31 -31.95
N GLN A 17 -11.86 -20.22 -32.35
CA GLN A 17 -10.42 -20.20 -32.52
C GLN A 17 -9.75 -19.94 -31.17
N ARG A 18 -8.65 -20.65 -30.91
CA ARG A 18 -7.79 -20.41 -29.73
C ARG A 18 -7.40 -18.96 -29.62
N LEU A 19 -7.50 -18.41 -28.43
CA LEU A 19 -7.06 -17.06 -28.13
C LEU A 19 -5.53 -16.94 -28.23
N THR A 20 -5.05 -15.82 -28.72
CA THR A 20 -3.62 -15.53 -28.72
C THR A 20 -3.15 -15.30 -27.29
N THR A 21 -2.13 -16.03 -26.90
CA THR A 21 -1.52 -15.97 -25.58
C THR A 21 -0.03 -15.60 -25.67
N LEU A 22 0.52 -15.11 -24.59
CA LEU A 22 1.96 -15.01 -24.42
C LEU A 22 2.41 -16.03 -23.35
N PRO A 23 3.34 -16.93 -23.67
CA PRO A 23 4.08 -17.06 -24.92
C PRO A 23 3.20 -17.56 -26.08
N THR A 24 3.52 -17.17 -27.30
CA THR A 24 2.81 -17.57 -28.53
C THR A 24 3.06 -19.05 -28.93
N THR A 25 4.10 -19.65 -28.41
CA THR A 25 4.36 -21.06 -28.48
C THR A 25 3.38 -21.87 -27.64
N PRO A 26 3.14 -23.16 -27.90
CA PRO A 26 2.32 -24.00 -27.04
C PRO A 26 2.74 -23.86 -25.59
N ILE A 27 1.77 -23.55 -24.72
CA ILE A 27 2.03 -23.31 -23.29
C ILE A 27 2.17 -24.67 -22.62
N THR A 28 3.39 -24.99 -22.21
CA THR A 28 3.68 -26.25 -21.49
C THR A 28 3.30 -26.08 -20.03
N GLY A 29 2.45 -26.97 -19.52
CA GLY A 29 2.15 -27.07 -18.11
C GLY A 29 3.27 -27.78 -17.34
N GLY A 30 3.64 -27.29 -16.22
CA GLY A 30 4.57 -27.92 -15.28
C GLY A 30 3.86 -28.49 -14.05
N ILE A 31 4.49 -29.47 -13.42
CA ILE A 31 4.02 -29.96 -12.11
C ILE A 31 4.13 -28.84 -11.09
N PHE A 32 3.07 -28.60 -10.35
CA PHE A 32 3.08 -27.60 -9.28
C PHE A 32 4.02 -28.03 -8.15
N SER A 33 4.89 -27.11 -7.74
CA SER A 33 5.77 -27.29 -6.57
C SER A 33 5.48 -26.20 -5.54
N ASP A 34 5.36 -26.59 -4.29
CA ASP A 34 5.21 -25.64 -3.15
C ASP A 34 6.57 -25.06 -2.69
N GLY A 35 7.61 -25.27 -3.48
CA GLY A 35 9.00 -24.88 -3.15
C GLY A 35 9.74 -25.90 -2.30
N ARG A 36 9.08 -26.99 -1.86
CA ARG A 36 9.68 -28.08 -1.08
C ARG A 36 9.60 -29.43 -1.78
N LYS A 37 8.47 -29.71 -2.42
CA LYS A 37 8.28 -30.93 -3.21
C LYS A 37 7.26 -30.72 -4.30
N ASP A 38 7.38 -31.51 -5.34
CA ASP A 38 6.40 -31.56 -6.42
C ASP A 38 5.11 -32.24 -5.95
N ILE A 39 3.98 -31.64 -6.24
CA ILE A 39 2.67 -32.17 -5.89
C ILE A 39 2.11 -32.90 -7.12
N ARG A 40 2.01 -34.22 -7.03
CA ARG A 40 1.50 -35.04 -8.14
C ARG A 40 0.00 -34.74 -8.38
N GLY A 41 -0.37 -34.62 -9.64
CA GLY A 41 -1.73 -34.40 -10.09
C GLY A 41 -2.16 -32.94 -10.10
N ILE A 42 -1.28 -32.00 -9.71
CA ILE A 42 -1.50 -30.57 -9.85
C ILE A 42 -0.52 -30.01 -10.89
N TYR A 43 -1.06 -29.33 -11.89
CA TYR A 43 -0.30 -28.72 -12.97
C TYR A 43 -0.55 -27.23 -13.02
N THR A 44 0.47 -26.46 -13.37
CA THR A 44 0.41 -25.01 -13.51
C THR A 44 1.02 -24.58 -14.82
N ALA A 45 0.48 -23.51 -15.38
CA ALA A 45 1.05 -22.85 -16.55
C ALA A 45 0.94 -21.33 -16.37
N SER A 46 1.96 -20.62 -16.79
CA SER A 46 1.97 -19.15 -16.78
C SER A 46 1.66 -18.64 -18.18
N LEU A 47 0.64 -17.81 -18.30
CA LEU A 47 0.21 -17.23 -19.56
C LEU A 47 -0.32 -15.82 -19.38
N ALA A 48 -0.26 -15.04 -20.43
CA ALA A 48 -0.94 -13.76 -20.53
C ALA A 48 -1.85 -13.78 -21.77
N ILE A 49 -3.07 -13.30 -21.64
CA ILE A 49 -4.05 -13.18 -22.72
C ILE A 49 -4.52 -11.74 -22.84
N ASP A 50 -4.68 -11.30 -24.09
CA ASP A 50 -5.37 -10.06 -24.40
C ASP A 50 -6.76 -10.41 -24.98
N THR A 51 -7.80 -10.17 -24.21
CA THR A 51 -9.16 -10.47 -24.59
C THR A 51 -10.15 -9.49 -23.97
N THR A 52 -11.23 -9.24 -24.67
CA THR A 52 -12.38 -8.48 -24.16
C THR A 52 -13.46 -9.39 -23.56
N ALA A 53 -13.28 -10.72 -23.65
CA ALA A 53 -14.22 -11.68 -23.09
C ALA A 53 -14.14 -11.70 -21.57
N SER A 54 -15.29 -11.73 -20.90
CA SER A 54 -15.38 -11.87 -19.45
C SER A 54 -15.20 -13.31 -18.93
N ILE A 55 -15.39 -14.28 -19.81
CA ILE A 55 -15.25 -15.71 -19.52
C ILE A 55 -14.42 -16.34 -20.64
N VAL A 56 -13.45 -17.14 -20.25
CA VAL A 56 -12.65 -17.98 -21.14
C VAL A 56 -12.49 -19.37 -20.56
N HIS A 57 -12.12 -20.34 -21.37
CA HIS A 57 -11.91 -21.71 -20.95
C HIS A 57 -10.45 -22.10 -21.11
N ASP A 58 -9.87 -22.73 -20.11
CA ASP A 58 -8.58 -23.40 -20.17
C ASP A 58 -8.81 -24.90 -20.49
N VAL A 59 -8.19 -25.35 -21.55
CA VAL A 59 -8.30 -26.73 -22.00
C VAL A 59 -6.91 -27.36 -21.93
N TRP A 60 -6.81 -28.45 -21.20
CA TRP A 60 -5.56 -29.15 -20.91
C TRP A 60 -5.45 -30.47 -21.73
N PHE A 61 -4.34 -30.61 -22.39
CA PHE A 61 -4.06 -31.74 -23.29
C PHE A 61 -2.78 -32.48 -22.92
N SER A 62 -2.74 -33.76 -23.29
CA SER A 62 -1.50 -34.53 -23.42
C SER A 62 -1.55 -35.31 -24.69
N GLY A 63 -0.70 -34.98 -25.67
CA GLY A 63 -0.86 -35.42 -27.03
C GLY A 63 -2.19 -34.99 -27.63
N ASP A 64 -2.93 -35.91 -28.24
CA ASP A 64 -4.26 -35.61 -28.82
C ASP A 64 -5.42 -35.75 -27.83
N ASN A 65 -5.14 -36.07 -26.56
CA ASN A 65 -6.17 -36.32 -25.57
C ASN A 65 -6.39 -35.08 -24.69
N GLN A 66 -7.63 -34.65 -24.64
CA GLN A 66 -8.10 -33.61 -23.69
C GLN A 66 -8.42 -34.28 -22.35
N TYR A 67 -7.85 -33.76 -21.28
CA TYR A 67 -8.02 -34.28 -19.94
C TYR A 67 -8.89 -33.39 -19.02
N PHE A 68 -8.85 -32.10 -19.24
CA PHE A 68 -9.56 -31.18 -18.38
C PHE A 68 -9.96 -29.91 -19.13
N THR A 69 -11.12 -29.37 -18.77
CA THR A 69 -11.58 -28.06 -19.22
C THR A 69 -12.07 -27.28 -17.96
N GLY A 70 -11.48 -26.14 -17.73
CA GLY A 70 -11.88 -25.23 -16.69
C GLY A 70 -12.51 -23.95 -17.24
N THR A 71 -13.15 -23.20 -16.38
CA THR A 71 -13.70 -21.89 -16.70
C THR A 71 -12.96 -20.82 -15.92
N LEU A 72 -12.42 -19.84 -16.62
CA LEU A 72 -11.70 -18.72 -16.05
C LEU A 72 -12.51 -17.43 -16.24
N ASN A 73 -12.79 -16.75 -15.13
CA ASN A 73 -13.38 -15.43 -15.17
C ASN A 73 -12.29 -14.38 -15.39
N VAL A 74 -12.37 -13.69 -16.51
CA VAL A 74 -11.46 -12.59 -16.85
C VAL A 74 -12.08 -11.30 -16.36
N LYS A 75 -11.36 -10.57 -15.51
CA LYS A 75 -11.75 -9.23 -15.06
C LYS A 75 -11.02 -8.19 -15.88
N ASP A 76 -11.77 -7.21 -16.38
CA ASP A 76 -11.16 -6.07 -17.05
C ASP A 76 -10.29 -5.30 -16.07
N LEU A 77 -9.03 -5.09 -16.43
CA LEU A 77 -8.09 -4.25 -15.69
C LEU A 77 -8.59 -2.82 -15.49
N LYS A 78 -9.37 -2.29 -16.44
CA LYS A 78 -9.96 -0.95 -16.35
C LYS A 78 -11.13 -0.86 -15.37
N GLY A 79 -11.81 -1.97 -15.11
CA GLY A 79 -12.91 -2.08 -14.12
C GLY A 79 -12.44 -2.44 -12.72
N LEU A 80 -11.22 -2.90 -12.57
CA LEU A 80 -10.59 -3.03 -11.27
C LEU A 80 -10.25 -1.60 -10.82
N ASN A 81 -11.00 -1.10 -9.84
CA ASN A 81 -10.53 0.04 -9.07
C ASN A 81 -9.17 -0.35 -8.48
N TYR A 82 -8.10 0.04 -9.14
CA TYR A 82 -6.73 -0.11 -8.62
C TYR A 82 -6.56 0.63 -7.28
N SER A 83 -7.55 1.42 -6.86
CA SER A 83 -7.62 1.94 -5.50
C SER A 83 -7.57 0.83 -4.44
N ASP A 84 -7.97 -0.41 -4.76
CA ASP A 84 -7.76 -1.55 -3.86
C ASP A 84 -6.32 -2.11 -3.91
N SER A 85 -5.52 -1.77 -4.93
CA SER A 85 -4.09 -2.03 -4.93
C SER A 85 -3.31 -1.10 -4.01
N ASP A 86 -3.94 -0.01 -3.56
CA ASP A 86 -3.35 0.99 -2.66
C ASP A 86 -3.07 0.43 -1.26
N ASP A 87 -3.64 -0.71 -0.92
CA ASP A 87 -3.39 -1.40 0.34
C ASP A 87 -2.14 -2.32 0.31
N ASN A 88 -1.17 -2.02 -0.54
CA ASN A 88 0.08 -2.81 -0.58
C ASN A 88 0.94 -2.65 0.69
N TYR A 89 0.69 -1.59 1.43
CA TYR A 89 1.46 -1.24 2.61
C TYR A 89 0.58 -1.10 3.86
N VAL A 90 1.13 -1.52 4.97
CA VAL A 90 0.59 -1.25 6.30
C VAL A 90 1.54 -0.29 6.98
N THR A 91 1.02 0.87 7.37
CA THR A 91 1.79 1.90 8.05
C THR A 91 1.43 1.97 9.53
N SER A 92 2.39 2.24 10.37
CA SER A 92 2.19 2.47 11.80
C SER A 92 3.19 3.50 12.32
N ILE A 93 2.75 4.30 13.29
CA ILE A 93 3.62 5.24 14.00
C ILE A 93 3.87 4.67 15.39
N LYS A 94 5.14 4.45 15.74
CA LYS A 94 5.51 3.83 17.02
C LYS A 94 5.53 4.80 18.20
N ASN A 95 5.78 6.07 17.94
CA ASN A 95 6.02 7.10 18.95
C ASN A 95 5.01 8.25 18.90
N LEU A 96 3.84 8.04 18.30
CA LEU A 96 2.78 9.04 18.33
C LEU A 96 2.19 9.12 19.73
N ARG A 97 2.15 10.33 20.28
CA ARG A 97 1.44 10.64 21.52
C ARG A 97 0.02 11.12 21.19
N PRO A 98 -0.97 10.87 22.05
CA PRO A 98 -2.31 11.39 21.86
C PRO A 98 -2.38 12.92 21.97
N THR A 99 -1.46 13.52 22.72
CA THR A 99 -1.42 14.97 22.98
C THR A 99 0.01 15.50 22.93
N TYR A 100 0.20 16.67 22.33
CA TYR A 100 1.43 17.45 22.27
C TYR A 100 1.18 18.86 22.76
N LYS A 101 2.21 19.50 23.30
CA LYS A 101 2.18 20.93 23.63
C LYS A 101 2.51 21.75 22.38
N PHE A 102 2.01 22.98 22.33
CA PHE A 102 2.23 23.92 21.22
C PHE A 102 3.73 24.14 20.88
N ASN A 103 4.61 24.09 21.86
CA ASN A 103 6.05 24.31 21.65
C ASN A 103 6.83 23.00 21.38
N ASP A 104 6.16 21.85 21.33
CA ASP A 104 6.83 20.57 21.08
C ASP A 104 7.29 20.46 19.62
N LYS A 105 8.46 19.80 19.42
CA LYS A 105 9.00 19.44 18.10
C LYS A 105 9.34 17.96 18.08
N PRO A 106 8.34 17.08 18.11
CA PRO A 106 8.60 15.66 18.14
C PRO A 106 9.14 15.16 16.81
N ARG A 107 10.11 14.25 16.88
CA ARG A 107 10.48 13.40 15.75
C ARG A 107 9.52 12.23 15.68
N ILE A 108 8.71 12.20 14.64
CA ILE A 108 7.73 11.15 14.40
C ILE A 108 8.36 10.09 13.50
N ARG A 109 8.24 8.81 13.90
CA ARG A 109 8.75 7.69 13.13
C ARG A 109 7.63 6.85 12.55
N LEU A 110 7.64 6.74 11.22
CA LEU A 110 6.75 5.92 10.45
C LEU A 110 7.40 4.57 10.16
N PHE A 111 6.69 3.53 10.50
CA PHE A 111 7.05 2.16 10.17
C PHE A 111 6.14 1.67 9.06
N THR A 112 6.72 1.19 7.97
CA THR A 112 6.00 0.70 6.79
C THR A 112 6.42 -0.74 6.51
N ARG A 113 5.46 -1.60 6.19
CA ARG A 113 5.70 -2.97 5.74
C ARG A 113 4.75 -3.33 4.61
N LYS A 114 5.11 -4.31 3.79
CA LYS A 114 4.18 -4.88 2.81
C LYS A 114 3.00 -5.56 3.51
N LYS A 115 1.82 -5.39 2.99
CA LYS A 115 0.59 -6.00 3.55
C LYS A 115 0.67 -7.53 3.56
N ASN A 116 1.18 -8.10 2.47
CA ASN A 116 1.32 -9.55 2.30
C ASN A 116 2.62 -10.13 2.89
N TRP A 117 3.33 -9.33 3.69
CA TRP A 117 4.53 -9.82 4.36
C TRP A 117 4.17 -10.88 5.41
N CYS A 118 4.78 -12.07 5.25
CA CYS A 118 4.67 -13.16 6.20
C CYS A 118 6.01 -13.30 6.96
N PRO A 119 6.00 -13.34 8.30
CA PRO A 119 7.22 -13.52 9.06
C PRO A 119 7.81 -14.92 8.82
N THR A 120 9.11 -14.96 8.58
CA THR A 120 9.87 -16.22 8.54
C THR A 120 10.23 -16.65 9.95
N VAL A 121 10.69 -17.91 10.12
CA VAL A 121 11.18 -18.41 11.42
C VAL A 121 12.28 -17.50 11.99
N TYR A 122 13.15 -16.97 11.12
CA TYR A 122 14.22 -16.07 11.52
C TYR A 122 13.74 -14.70 11.98
N THR A 123 12.76 -14.12 11.30
CA THR A 123 12.17 -12.84 11.69
C THR A 123 11.36 -12.95 12.99
N VAL A 124 10.69 -14.07 13.22
CA VAL A 124 10.02 -14.36 14.49
C VAL A 124 11.04 -14.51 15.63
N ALA A 125 12.12 -15.24 15.40
CA ALA A 125 13.18 -15.45 16.41
C ALA A 125 13.91 -14.15 16.75
N SER A 126 14.22 -13.32 15.75
CA SER A 126 14.90 -12.03 15.93
C SER A 126 14.01 -10.92 16.48
N LYS A 127 12.68 -11.11 16.49
CA LYS A 127 11.66 -10.09 16.83
C LYS A 127 11.80 -8.79 16.01
N LYS A 128 12.50 -8.85 14.89
CA LYS A 128 12.64 -7.72 13.96
C LYS A 128 11.60 -7.86 12.86
N ALA A 129 10.65 -6.94 12.82
CA ALA A 129 9.81 -6.80 11.66
C ALA A 129 10.62 -6.17 10.51
N GLU A 130 10.44 -6.69 9.32
CA GLU A 130 11.03 -6.12 8.11
C GLU A 130 10.39 -4.76 7.84
N VAL A 131 11.22 -3.76 7.59
CA VAL A 131 10.81 -2.38 7.29
C VAL A 131 10.98 -2.16 5.81
N GLU A 132 9.90 -1.77 5.14
CA GLU A 132 9.98 -1.30 3.76
C GLU A 132 10.27 0.19 3.77
N ILE A 133 11.31 0.61 3.08
CA ILE A 133 11.69 2.02 2.95
C ILE A 133 11.07 2.57 1.68
N ILE A 134 10.26 3.60 1.83
CA ILE A 134 9.68 4.35 0.72
C ILE A 134 10.44 5.66 0.60
N GLU A 135 11.23 5.80 -0.47
CA GLU A 135 12.10 6.96 -0.67
C GLU A 135 11.33 8.27 -0.84
N ASP A 136 10.23 8.22 -1.61
CA ASP A 136 9.37 9.37 -1.86
C ASP A 136 8.06 9.23 -1.08
N ALA A 137 8.14 9.48 0.22
CA ALA A 137 7.03 9.51 1.13
C ALA A 137 6.82 10.93 1.65
N PHE A 138 5.55 11.36 1.75
CA PHE A 138 5.14 12.69 2.17
C PHE A 138 4.07 12.61 3.24
N TYR A 139 4.02 13.60 4.11
CA TYR A 139 2.97 13.71 5.11
C TYR A 139 2.10 14.95 4.88
N LYS A 140 0.87 14.88 5.37
CA LYS A 140 -0.06 15.99 5.42
C LYS A 140 -0.72 16.04 6.81
N VAL A 141 -1.02 17.24 7.30
CA VAL A 141 -1.74 17.45 8.55
C VAL A 141 -3.04 18.19 8.27
N THR A 142 -4.15 17.58 8.68
CA THR A 142 -5.49 18.13 8.49
C THR A 142 -6.13 18.35 9.85
N ARG A 143 -6.74 19.50 10.08
CA ARG A 143 -7.55 19.78 11.29
C ARG A 143 -8.89 19.04 11.16
N ILE A 144 -9.26 18.28 12.18
CA ILE A 144 -10.43 17.38 12.10
C ILE A 144 -11.75 18.13 12.14
N SER A 145 -11.82 19.28 12.84
CA SER A 145 -13.07 20.01 13.06
C SER A 145 -13.71 20.55 11.77
N ASP A 146 -12.90 20.96 10.81
CA ASP A 146 -13.33 21.66 9.59
C ASP A 146 -12.68 21.06 8.32
N ASN A 147 -11.92 19.98 8.45
CA ASN A 147 -11.14 19.37 7.38
C ASN A 147 -10.14 20.33 6.68
N LEU A 148 -9.69 21.37 7.38
CA LEU A 148 -8.68 22.28 6.86
C LEU A 148 -7.33 21.58 6.76
N GLU A 149 -6.75 21.56 5.56
CA GLU A 149 -5.37 21.12 5.35
C GLU A 149 -4.40 22.20 5.84
N VAL A 150 -3.91 22.06 7.07
CA VAL A 150 -2.96 23.02 7.67
C VAL A 150 -1.59 22.87 7.06
N ILE A 151 -1.15 21.63 6.85
CA ILE A 151 0.09 21.31 6.16
C ILE A 151 -0.27 20.38 5.00
N PRO A 152 -0.34 20.89 3.75
CA PRO A 152 -0.66 20.08 2.57
C PRO A 152 0.53 19.21 2.14
N TYR A 153 0.28 18.21 1.28
CA TYR A 153 1.38 17.51 0.63
C TYR A 153 2.19 18.45 -0.27
N MET A 154 3.50 18.50 -0.05
CA MET A 154 4.42 19.28 -0.87
C MET A 154 5.24 18.34 -1.75
N THR A 155 4.62 17.82 -2.81
CA THR A 155 5.16 16.76 -3.67
C THR A 155 6.06 17.24 -4.81
N GLY A 156 6.56 18.46 -4.73
CA GLY A 156 7.63 18.89 -5.62
C GLY A 156 7.22 19.58 -6.91
N ALA A 157 5.92 19.80 -7.20
CA ALA A 157 5.49 20.62 -8.35
C ALA A 157 6.09 22.04 -8.29
N MET A 158 6.35 22.55 -7.10
CA MET A 158 7.06 23.81 -6.86
C MET A 158 8.48 23.60 -6.29
N ARG A 159 9.05 22.40 -6.43
CA ARG A 159 10.36 22.00 -5.86
C ARG A 159 10.45 22.20 -4.34
N ASN A 160 9.35 22.25 -3.65
CA ASN A 160 9.31 22.35 -2.21
C ASN A 160 8.98 20.98 -1.61
N PHE A 161 9.98 20.33 -1.06
CA PHE A 161 9.87 18.99 -0.45
C PHE A 161 9.74 19.07 1.09
N ALA A 162 9.20 20.16 1.63
CA ALA A 162 9.16 20.38 3.07
C ALA A 162 8.39 19.30 3.85
N THR A 163 7.46 18.60 3.20
CA THR A 163 6.72 17.49 3.81
C THR A 163 7.25 16.10 3.43
N ARG A 164 8.41 16.02 2.74
CA ARG A 164 9.04 14.74 2.43
C ARG A 164 9.63 14.13 3.70
N LEU A 165 9.42 12.83 3.87
CA LEU A 165 10.01 12.08 4.97
C LEU A 165 11.49 11.80 4.68
N SER A 166 12.31 11.87 5.73
CA SER A 166 13.64 11.27 5.74
C SER A 166 13.54 9.80 6.13
N TYR A 167 14.56 9.00 5.82
CA TYR A 167 14.55 7.58 6.15
C TYR A 167 15.92 7.10 6.65
N ASP A 168 15.89 6.08 7.48
CA ASP A 168 17.05 5.34 7.96
C ASP A 168 16.74 3.83 7.99
N ALA A 169 17.67 3.00 8.43
CA ALA A 169 17.48 1.55 8.53
C ALA A 169 16.32 1.12 9.45
N SER A 170 15.76 2.03 10.25
CA SER A 170 14.64 1.79 11.18
C SER A 170 13.29 2.24 10.64
N GLY A 171 13.25 2.82 9.44
CA GLY A 171 12.06 3.33 8.79
C GLY A 171 12.15 4.81 8.45
N SER A 172 11.02 5.39 8.05
CA SER A 172 10.93 6.80 7.71
C SER A 172 10.68 7.66 8.95
N TYR A 173 11.10 8.92 8.91
CA TYR A 173 10.90 9.88 10.01
C TYR A 173 10.80 11.32 9.50
N PHE A 174 10.22 12.17 10.32
CA PHE A 174 10.18 13.62 10.11
C PHE A 174 10.02 14.35 11.45
N ASP A 175 10.46 15.57 11.48
CA ASP A 175 10.31 16.44 12.64
C ASP A 175 9.09 17.35 12.39
N LEU A 176 8.08 17.27 13.26
CA LEU A 176 6.86 18.07 13.16
C LEU A 176 6.90 19.20 14.22
N ASP A 177 6.88 20.44 13.76
CA ASP A 177 6.80 21.59 14.63
C ASP A 177 5.35 21.86 15.00
N MET A 178 4.98 21.64 16.26
CA MET A 178 3.61 21.83 16.73
C MET A 178 3.20 23.31 16.76
N SER A 179 4.15 24.24 16.72
CA SER A 179 3.86 25.68 16.68
C SER A 179 3.22 26.14 15.35
N LEU A 180 3.25 25.29 14.32
CA LEU A 180 2.54 25.50 13.06
C LEU A 180 1.04 25.16 13.15
N LEU A 181 0.62 24.55 14.26
CA LEU A 181 -0.74 24.07 14.47
C LEU A 181 -1.40 24.90 15.57
N GLU A 182 -2.66 25.27 15.37
CA GLU A 182 -3.42 25.98 16.40
C GLU A 182 -3.65 25.10 17.64
N PRO A 183 -3.45 25.60 18.85
CA PRO A 183 -3.72 24.85 20.07
C PRO A 183 -5.21 24.55 20.24
N ASP A 184 -5.52 23.58 21.10
CA ASP A 184 -6.86 23.10 21.45
C ASP A 184 -7.65 22.41 20.35
N TYR A 185 -7.03 22.13 19.20
CA TYR A 185 -7.62 21.35 18.12
C TYR A 185 -7.04 19.94 18.04
N ALA A 186 -7.85 19.05 17.45
CA ALA A 186 -7.44 17.70 17.06
C ALA A 186 -7.07 17.68 15.57
N TYR A 187 -5.99 16.97 15.28
CA TYR A 187 -5.42 16.87 13.95
C TYR A 187 -5.33 15.41 13.49
N GLU A 188 -5.37 15.24 12.18
CA GLU A 188 -5.19 13.97 11.50
C GLU A 188 -3.95 14.04 10.62
N LEU A 189 -3.04 13.09 10.82
CA LEU A 189 -1.84 12.91 10.01
C LEU A 189 -2.09 11.81 8.99
N ARG A 190 -1.81 12.09 7.73
CA ARG A 190 -1.89 11.16 6.62
C ARG A 190 -0.59 11.13 5.85
N PHE A 191 -0.37 10.05 5.10
CA PHE A 191 0.82 9.83 4.30
C PHE A 191 0.47 9.56 2.86
N SER A 192 1.31 10.04 1.94
CA SER A 192 1.25 9.72 0.52
C SER A 192 2.60 9.19 0.08
N PHE A 193 2.58 8.08 -0.66
CA PHE A 193 3.76 7.42 -1.19
C PHE A 193 3.79 7.54 -2.70
N TYR A 194 4.97 7.81 -3.27
CA TYR A 194 5.16 7.77 -4.71
C TYR A 194 5.54 6.35 -5.13
N ILE A 195 4.60 5.66 -5.76
CA ILE A 195 4.73 4.24 -6.11
C ILE A 195 4.27 4.08 -7.57
N ASN A 196 5.07 3.37 -8.36
CA ASN A 196 4.75 3.09 -9.77
C ASN A 196 4.44 4.33 -10.62
N GLY A 197 5.06 5.46 -10.32
CA GLY A 197 4.87 6.70 -11.08
C GLY A 197 3.73 7.59 -10.61
N GLU A 198 3.01 7.22 -9.55
CA GLU A 198 1.86 7.95 -9.01
C GLU A 198 1.97 8.17 -7.51
N TYR A 199 1.34 9.27 -7.04
CA TYR A 199 1.19 9.55 -5.61
C TYR A 199 -0.05 8.84 -5.08
N GLN A 200 0.15 7.94 -4.10
CA GLN A 200 -0.91 7.15 -3.50
C GLN A 200 -1.06 7.52 -2.03
N GLU A 201 -2.21 8.12 -1.65
CA GLU A 201 -2.51 8.41 -0.25
C GLU A 201 -2.85 7.11 0.48
N GLN A 202 -2.21 6.90 1.63
CA GLN A 202 -2.43 5.71 2.46
C GLN A 202 -3.73 5.85 3.27
N LYS A 203 -4.45 4.73 3.43
CA LYS A 203 -5.75 4.72 4.13
C LYS A 203 -5.63 4.94 5.64
N GLN A 204 -4.48 4.63 6.23
CA GLN A 204 -4.25 4.78 7.66
C GLN A 204 -4.19 6.26 8.05
N LYS A 205 -4.94 6.58 9.09
CA LYS A 205 -5.07 7.92 9.65
C LYS A 205 -4.61 7.92 11.09
N PHE A 206 -3.76 8.87 11.45
CA PHE A 206 -3.21 8.96 12.79
C PHE A 206 -3.65 10.27 13.43
N LYS A 207 -4.28 10.19 14.59
CA LYS A 207 -4.88 11.35 15.26
C LYS A 207 -4.07 11.75 16.47
N PHE A 208 -3.95 13.06 16.68
CA PHE A 208 -3.33 13.65 17.86
C PHE A 208 -4.00 14.99 18.15
N ARG A 209 -3.74 15.54 19.33
CA ARG A 209 -4.22 16.86 19.75
C ARG A 209 -3.06 17.76 20.12
N VAL A 210 -3.16 19.05 19.83
CA VAL A 210 -2.24 20.08 20.30
C VAL A 210 -2.92 20.84 21.42
N GLU A 211 -2.22 21.03 22.53
CA GLU A 211 -2.68 21.79 23.69
C GLU A 211 -1.81 23.01 23.91
N GLU A 212 -2.41 24.07 24.41
CA GLU A 212 -1.69 25.26 24.80
C GLU A 212 -0.77 24.97 26.01
N ASP A 213 0.43 25.52 25.99
CA ASP A 213 1.32 25.44 27.16
C ASP A 213 0.89 26.45 28.24
N ARG A 214 0.05 26.00 29.15
CA ARG A 214 -0.50 26.87 30.25
C ARG A 214 0.57 27.38 31.19
N GLN A 215 1.81 26.92 31.13
CA GLN A 215 2.87 27.44 32.03
C GLN A 215 3.31 28.86 31.70
N ASN A 216 3.10 29.35 30.49
CA ASN A 216 3.45 30.74 30.14
C ASN A 216 2.39 31.78 30.61
N ARG A 217 1.14 31.38 30.89
CA ARG A 217 0.11 32.31 31.34
C ARG A 217 0.26 32.75 32.79
N ILE A 218 0.95 31.98 33.62
CA ILE A 218 1.14 32.35 35.06
C ILE A 218 2.13 33.52 35.21
N GLY A 219 2.92 33.84 34.20
CA GLY A 219 3.87 34.95 34.22
C GLY A 219 3.31 36.29 33.79
N GLU A 220 2.23 36.34 33.01
CA GLU A 220 1.65 37.61 32.53
C GLU A 220 0.62 38.20 33.49
N ASP A 221 -0.05 37.38 34.29
CA ASP A 221 -1.04 37.84 35.27
C ASP A 221 -0.41 38.40 36.59
N MET A 222 0.94 38.33 36.72
CA MET A 222 1.64 38.85 37.91
C MET A 222 2.30 40.22 37.72
N VAL A 223 2.14 40.86 36.58
CA VAL A 223 2.53 42.28 36.46
C VAL A 223 1.35 43.12 36.95
N GLY A 224 1.29 43.22 38.29
CA GLY A 224 0.31 44.05 38.97
C GLY A 224 0.46 45.52 38.56
N GLU A 225 -0.68 46.20 38.41
CA GLU A 225 -0.77 47.64 38.24
C GLU A 225 0.04 48.40 39.30
N PRO A 226 0.83 49.39 38.93
CA PRO A 226 1.43 50.30 39.91
C PRO A 226 0.33 51.24 40.48
N THR A 227 0.16 51.15 41.74
CA THR A 227 -0.62 52.12 42.52
C THR A 227 -0.04 53.53 42.48
#